data_013b857f4184567d438854e0683e0f7a
#
_entry.id   013b857f4184567d438854e0683e0f7a
#
_cell.length_a   1.000
_cell.length_b   1.000
_cell.length_c   1.000
_cell.angle_alpha   90.00
_cell.angle_beta   90.00
_cell.angle_gamma   90.00
#
_symmetry.space_group_name_H-M   'P 1'
#
loop_
_entity.id
_entity.type
_entity.pdbx_description
1 polymer ?
#
loop_
_entity_poly.entity_id
_entity_poly.type
_entity_poly.pdbx_seq_one_letter_code
_entity_poly.pdbx_strand_id
1 'polypeptide(L)'
;MDVEKFQDDVYAITELLSKNLSPDLTPKLNSVRQNLIESYKKNLVKINHSVLELICAAELISHGFTVDVEKSISDILVCDLFGKKGDGTAIIEIETGFTPPEHALDTVDYYAARIVSKIARYSKHCGKFSLATPVVNILPMSEIF
;
A
#
# COMPACT_ATOMS: atom_id res chain seq x y z
N MET A 1 -19.65 -8.97 4.99
CA MET A 1 -18.24 -8.96 4.56
C MET A 1 -17.59 -10.17 5.21
N ASP A 2 -16.92 -10.99 4.43
CA ASP A 2 -16.39 -12.27 4.90
C ASP A 2 -14.98 -12.06 5.49
N VAL A 3 -14.92 -11.92 6.82
CA VAL A 3 -13.69 -11.72 7.57
C VAL A 3 -12.81 -12.97 7.52
N GLU A 4 -13.41 -14.17 7.56
CA GLU A 4 -12.68 -15.44 7.51
C GLU A 4 -11.96 -15.57 6.17
N LYS A 5 -12.68 -15.33 5.07
CA LYS A 5 -12.06 -15.36 3.73
C LYS A 5 -10.93 -14.35 3.59
N PHE A 6 -11.10 -13.11 4.08
CA PHE A 6 -10.03 -12.12 4.07
C PHE A 6 -8.80 -12.61 4.84
N GLN A 7 -9.01 -13.18 6.04
CA GLN A 7 -7.94 -13.73 6.85
C GLN A 7 -7.20 -14.85 6.10
N ASP A 8 -7.92 -15.80 5.53
CA ASP A 8 -7.32 -16.91 4.77
C ASP A 8 -6.48 -16.39 3.59
N ASP A 9 -7.01 -15.42 2.83
CA ASP A 9 -6.31 -14.84 1.69
C ASP A 9 -5.01 -14.14 2.12
N VAL A 10 -5.02 -13.31 3.18
CA VAL A 10 -3.82 -12.61 3.64
C VAL A 10 -2.82 -13.55 4.34
N TYR A 11 -3.29 -14.63 4.99
CA TYR A 11 -2.43 -15.69 5.51
C TYR A 11 -1.68 -16.40 4.37
N ALA A 12 -2.40 -16.81 3.33
CA ALA A 12 -1.81 -17.50 2.18
C ALA A 12 -0.75 -16.64 1.47
N ILE A 13 -1.03 -15.35 1.25
CA ILE A 13 -0.07 -14.41 0.68
C ILE A 13 1.16 -14.22 1.59
N THR A 14 0.94 -14.06 2.88
CA THR A 14 2.04 -13.90 3.84
C THR A 14 2.97 -15.12 3.87
N GLU A 15 2.42 -16.33 3.83
CA GLU A 15 3.21 -17.56 3.74
C GLU A 15 4.05 -17.61 2.46
N LEU A 16 3.44 -17.23 1.33
CA LEU A 16 4.15 -17.18 0.05
C LEU A 16 5.30 -16.19 0.08
N LEU A 17 5.08 -14.97 0.58
CA LEU A 17 6.09 -13.92 0.68
C LEU A 17 7.21 -14.29 1.67
N SER A 18 6.88 -14.96 2.77
CA SER A 18 7.84 -15.39 3.79
C SER A 18 8.88 -16.38 3.28
N LYS A 19 8.57 -17.12 2.20
CA LYS A 19 9.56 -18.04 1.58
C LYS A 19 10.79 -17.31 1.03
N ASN A 20 10.65 -16.03 0.69
CA ASN A 20 11.72 -15.19 0.14
C ASN A 20 12.32 -14.24 1.18
N LEU A 21 11.86 -14.30 2.44
CA LEU A 21 12.40 -13.51 3.54
C LEU A 21 13.29 -14.36 4.43
N SER A 22 14.28 -13.71 5.05
CA SER A 22 15.04 -14.35 6.14
C SER A 22 14.09 -14.67 7.30
N PRO A 23 14.26 -15.80 7.99
CA PRO A 23 13.37 -16.23 9.08
C PRO A 23 13.20 -15.20 10.20
N ASP A 24 14.23 -14.41 10.48
CA ASP A 24 14.23 -13.33 11.47
C ASP A 24 13.34 -12.13 11.08
N LEU A 25 13.03 -11.98 9.79
CA LEU A 25 12.18 -10.91 9.26
C LEU A 25 10.69 -11.30 9.17
N THR A 26 10.39 -12.59 9.16
CA THR A 26 9.01 -13.10 9.08
C THR A 26 8.09 -12.54 10.17
N PRO A 27 8.50 -12.38 11.45
CA PRO A 27 7.65 -11.76 12.46
C PRO A 27 7.23 -10.34 12.13
N LYS A 28 8.06 -9.56 11.43
CA LYS A 28 7.72 -8.20 11.01
C LYS A 28 6.59 -8.21 9.97
N LEU A 29 6.65 -9.12 9.00
CA LEU A 29 5.60 -9.27 8.00
C LEU A 29 4.29 -9.79 8.62
N ASN A 30 4.38 -10.70 9.58
CA ASN A 30 3.24 -11.19 10.35
C ASN A 30 2.54 -10.06 11.13
N SER A 31 3.30 -9.10 11.65
CA SER A 31 2.74 -7.93 12.33
C SER A 31 1.96 -7.04 11.34
N VAL A 32 2.50 -6.81 10.15
CA VAL A 32 1.78 -6.07 9.07
C VAL A 32 0.48 -6.79 8.71
N ARG A 33 0.51 -8.10 8.50
CA ARG A 33 -0.70 -8.90 8.25
C ARG A 33 -1.74 -8.71 9.33
N GLN A 34 -1.33 -8.78 10.60
CA GLN A 34 -2.27 -8.64 11.72
C GLN A 34 -2.94 -7.25 11.72
N ASN A 35 -2.18 -6.20 11.46
CA ASN A 35 -2.71 -4.84 11.37
C ASN A 35 -3.72 -4.70 10.21
N LEU A 36 -3.47 -5.35 9.07
CA LEU A 36 -4.42 -5.36 7.94
C LEU A 36 -5.71 -6.10 8.29
N ILE A 37 -5.62 -7.23 8.99
CA ILE A 37 -6.81 -7.98 9.46
C ILE A 37 -7.66 -7.10 10.38
N GLU A 38 -7.04 -6.38 11.31
CA GLU A 38 -7.75 -5.48 12.22
C GLU A 38 -8.36 -4.29 11.49
N SER A 39 -7.66 -3.73 10.51
CA SER A 39 -8.16 -2.65 9.66
C SER A 39 -9.35 -3.13 8.80
N TYR A 40 -9.30 -4.36 8.29
CA TYR A 40 -10.40 -4.94 7.54
C TYR A 40 -11.66 -5.12 8.41
N LYS A 41 -11.50 -5.58 9.66
CA LYS A 41 -12.61 -5.68 10.62
C LYS A 41 -13.30 -4.34 10.90
N LYS A 42 -12.54 -3.24 10.74
CA LYS A 42 -13.04 -1.87 10.88
C LYS A 42 -13.54 -1.26 9.56
N ASN A 43 -13.60 -2.03 8.48
CA ASN A 43 -13.94 -1.57 7.12
C ASN A 43 -13.03 -0.48 6.55
N LEU A 44 -11.77 -0.44 6.95
CA LEU A 44 -10.81 0.57 6.50
C LEU A 44 -10.04 0.14 5.24
N VAL A 45 -9.92 -1.17 4.99
CA VAL A 45 -9.15 -1.73 3.86
C VAL A 45 -9.97 -2.72 3.04
N LYS A 46 -9.49 -3.03 1.83
CA LYS A 46 -10.05 -4.03 0.91
C LYS A 46 -8.98 -5.03 0.51
N ILE A 47 -9.38 -6.27 0.18
CA ILE A 47 -8.44 -7.36 -0.11
C ILE A 47 -7.45 -7.04 -1.24
N ASN A 48 -7.89 -6.42 -2.33
CA ASN A 48 -7.01 -6.08 -3.44
C ASN A 48 -5.92 -5.06 -3.07
N HIS A 49 -6.21 -4.09 -2.19
CA HIS A 49 -5.21 -3.20 -1.60
C HIS A 49 -4.29 -3.96 -0.66
N SER A 50 -4.85 -4.74 0.27
CA SER A 50 -4.09 -5.44 1.30
C SER A 50 -3.09 -6.45 0.75
N VAL A 51 -3.39 -7.10 -0.38
CA VAL A 51 -2.43 -7.95 -1.09
C VAL A 51 -1.21 -7.14 -1.57
N LEU A 52 -1.45 -5.98 -2.19
CA LEU A 52 -0.36 -5.11 -2.66
C LEU A 52 0.42 -4.49 -1.50
N GLU A 53 -0.26 -4.12 -0.42
CA GLU A 53 0.39 -3.64 0.80
C GLU A 53 1.33 -4.70 1.40
N LEU A 54 0.91 -5.97 1.47
CA LEU A 54 1.76 -7.07 1.94
C LEU A 54 2.98 -7.28 1.04
N ILE A 55 2.81 -7.23 -0.28
CA ILE A 55 3.91 -7.36 -1.23
C ILE A 55 4.92 -6.22 -1.04
N CYS A 56 4.45 -4.98 -0.97
CA CYS A 56 5.30 -3.82 -0.75
C CYS A 56 5.96 -3.83 0.63
N ALA A 57 5.25 -4.27 1.67
CA ALA A 57 5.80 -4.41 3.01
C ALA A 57 6.91 -5.45 3.06
N ALA A 58 6.73 -6.61 2.43
CA ALA A 58 7.76 -7.65 2.36
C ALA A 58 9.04 -7.12 1.67
N GLU A 59 8.89 -6.37 0.58
CA GLU A 59 10.02 -5.75 -0.12
C GLU A 59 10.75 -4.74 0.76
N LEU A 60 10.03 -3.82 1.41
CA LEU A 60 10.62 -2.86 2.34
C LEU A 60 11.32 -3.54 3.52
N ILE A 61 10.69 -4.55 4.11
CA ILE A 61 11.26 -5.33 5.22
C ILE A 61 12.54 -6.03 4.80
N SER A 62 12.59 -6.62 3.60
CA SER A 62 13.80 -7.26 3.06
C SER A 62 14.97 -6.29 2.92
N HIS A 63 14.68 -5.00 2.70
CA HIS A 63 15.66 -3.92 2.62
C HIS A 63 15.94 -3.24 3.97
N GLY A 64 15.46 -3.80 5.07
CA GLY A 64 15.76 -3.34 6.42
C GLY A 64 14.89 -2.23 6.96
N PHE A 65 13.73 -1.97 6.34
CA PHE A 65 12.74 -1.03 6.86
C PHE A 65 11.87 -1.66 7.95
N THR A 66 11.42 -0.84 8.90
CA THR A 66 10.22 -1.11 9.67
C THR A 66 9.02 -0.54 8.90
N VAL A 67 7.89 -1.24 8.90
CA VAL A 67 6.74 -0.89 8.07
C VAL A 67 5.47 -0.83 8.91
N ASP A 68 4.76 0.28 8.79
CA ASP A 68 3.40 0.45 9.28
C ASP A 68 2.44 0.52 8.07
N VAL A 69 1.25 -0.03 8.20
CA VAL A 69 0.17 0.10 7.21
C VAL A 69 -0.94 0.96 7.77
N GLU A 70 -1.70 1.61 6.88
CA GLU A 70 -2.82 2.49 7.26
C GLU A 70 -2.42 3.51 8.33
N LYS A 71 -1.24 4.11 8.15
CA LYS A 71 -0.67 5.01 9.14
C LYS A 71 -1.19 6.44 8.98
N SER A 72 -1.75 6.97 10.07
CA SER A 72 -2.06 8.41 10.15
C SER A 72 -0.75 9.22 10.18
N ILE A 73 -0.60 10.12 9.22
CA ILE A 73 0.51 11.08 9.12
C ILE A 73 0.09 12.51 9.45
N SER A 74 -1.22 12.76 9.50
CA SER A 74 -1.85 13.97 10.04
C SER A 74 -3.27 13.64 10.48
N ASP A 75 -3.99 14.62 11.02
CA ASP A 75 -5.38 14.47 11.47
C ASP A 75 -6.35 14.03 10.36
N ILE A 76 -5.99 14.31 9.11
CA ILE A 76 -6.85 14.07 7.94
C ILE A 76 -6.21 13.19 6.87
N LEU A 77 -4.98 12.71 7.10
CA LEU A 77 -4.21 12.01 6.07
C LEU A 77 -3.66 10.68 6.61
N VAL A 78 -4.09 9.60 6.00
CA VAL A 78 -3.63 8.24 6.25
C VAL A 78 -2.92 7.74 5.00
N CYS A 79 -1.73 7.18 5.12
CA CYS A 79 -1.02 6.56 4.01
C CYS A 79 -1.15 5.03 4.04
N ASP A 80 -1.14 4.41 2.85
CA ASP A 80 -1.24 2.96 2.72
C ASP A 80 -0.06 2.25 3.41
N LEU A 81 1.19 2.66 3.10
CA LEU A 81 2.38 2.16 3.78
C LEU A 81 3.33 3.30 4.19
N PHE A 82 3.86 3.17 5.39
CA PHE A 82 4.93 4.02 5.91
C PHE A 82 6.14 3.17 6.31
N GLY A 83 7.26 3.39 5.65
CA GLY A 83 8.53 2.73 5.94
C GLY A 83 9.51 3.66 6.64
N LYS A 84 10.25 3.12 7.62
CA LYS A 84 11.35 3.82 8.30
C LYS A 84 12.60 2.96 8.35
N LYS A 85 13.76 3.56 7.99
CA LYS A 85 15.07 2.94 8.09
C LYS A 85 16.09 4.00 8.52
N GLY A 86 16.62 3.89 9.76
CA GLY A 86 17.40 4.95 10.36
C GLY A 86 16.60 6.25 10.42
N ASP A 87 17.15 7.32 9.88
CA ASP A 87 16.47 8.62 9.77
C ASP A 87 15.66 8.76 8.47
N GLY A 88 15.78 7.81 7.54
CA GLY A 88 15.07 7.82 6.28
C GLY A 88 13.63 7.33 6.40
N THR A 89 12.72 7.98 5.69
CA THR A 89 11.30 7.64 5.64
C THR A 89 10.83 7.45 4.21
N ALA A 90 9.89 6.52 4.02
CA ALA A 90 9.25 6.26 2.73
C ALA A 90 7.74 6.17 2.91
N ILE A 91 6.99 6.73 1.97
CA ILE A 91 5.55 6.48 1.84
C ILE A 91 5.32 5.77 0.51
N ILE A 92 4.55 4.70 0.54
CA ILE A 92 4.06 4.00 -0.65
C ILE A 92 2.54 4.07 -0.64
N GLU A 93 1.97 4.62 -1.70
CA GLU A 93 0.54 4.63 -1.95
C GLU A 93 0.19 3.58 -3.01
N ILE A 94 -0.86 2.80 -2.74
CA ILE A 94 -1.35 1.78 -3.66
C ILE A 94 -2.28 2.43 -4.68
N GLU A 95 -2.11 2.08 -5.96
CA GLU A 95 -2.96 2.56 -7.04
C GLU A 95 -3.40 1.41 -7.94
N THR A 96 -4.65 0.99 -7.81
CA THR A 96 -5.21 -0.15 -8.53
C THR A 96 -5.86 0.21 -9.88
N GLY A 97 -5.94 1.50 -10.20
CA GLY A 97 -6.53 1.96 -11.46
C GLY A 97 -8.07 1.98 -11.46
N PHE A 98 -8.70 1.83 -10.28
CA PHE A 98 -10.15 1.89 -10.22
C PHE A 98 -10.67 3.27 -10.62
N THR A 99 -11.60 3.29 -11.58
CA THR A 99 -12.33 4.49 -12.01
C THR A 99 -13.80 4.29 -11.73
N PRO A 100 -14.45 5.20 -10.98
CA PRO A 100 -15.87 5.08 -10.70
C PRO A 100 -16.72 5.36 -11.96
N PRO A 101 -17.95 4.83 -12.03
CA PRO A 101 -18.79 4.92 -13.22
C PRO A 101 -19.08 6.37 -13.71
N GLU A 102 -19.16 7.32 -12.80
CA GLU A 102 -19.36 8.75 -13.13
C GLU A 102 -18.22 9.35 -13.94
N HIS A 103 -17.05 8.72 -13.95
CA HIS A 103 -15.88 9.11 -14.73
C HIS A 103 -15.63 8.20 -15.95
N ALA A 104 -16.64 7.47 -16.41
CA ALA A 104 -16.50 6.54 -17.54
C ALA A 104 -16.05 7.22 -18.85
N LEU A 105 -16.36 8.50 -19.04
CA LEU A 105 -16.01 9.28 -20.23
C LEU A 105 -14.72 10.09 -20.10
N ASP A 106 -14.17 10.21 -18.89
CA ASP A 106 -12.95 10.98 -18.58
C ASP A 106 -11.97 10.17 -17.71
N THR A 107 -11.92 8.85 -17.92
CA THR A 107 -11.14 7.91 -17.10
C THR A 107 -9.67 8.28 -16.97
N VAL A 108 -9.03 8.68 -18.06
CA VAL A 108 -7.59 9.03 -18.06
C VAL A 108 -7.34 10.30 -17.25
N ASP A 109 -8.14 11.32 -17.46
CA ASP A 109 -8.01 12.60 -16.75
C ASP A 109 -8.30 12.44 -15.25
N TYR A 110 -9.35 11.69 -14.90
CA TYR A 110 -9.67 11.35 -13.53
C TYR A 110 -8.51 10.60 -12.84
N TYR A 111 -7.95 9.59 -13.53
CA TYR A 111 -6.87 8.78 -12.98
C TYR A 111 -5.59 9.59 -12.81
N ALA A 112 -5.24 10.42 -13.82
CA ALA A 112 -4.10 11.32 -13.74
C ALA A 112 -4.24 12.31 -12.58
N ALA A 113 -5.43 12.90 -12.40
CA ALA A 113 -5.73 13.82 -11.30
C ALA A 113 -5.56 13.13 -9.92
N ARG A 114 -5.98 11.86 -9.78
CA ARG A 114 -5.77 11.08 -8.56
C ARG A 114 -4.29 10.88 -8.26
N ILE A 115 -3.49 10.51 -9.26
CA ILE A 115 -2.03 10.31 -9.10
C ILE A 115 -1.38 11.61 -8.65
N VAL A 116 -1.64 12.73 -9.34
CA VAL A 116 -1.11 14.05 -8.98
C VAL A 116 -1.53 14.44 -7.55
N SER A 117 -2.78 14.20 -7.19
CA SER A 117 -3.29 14.47 -5.85
C SER A 117 -2.54 13.66 -4.77
N LYS A 118 -2.26 12.38 -5.01
CA LYS A 118 -1.48 11.55 -4.09
C LYS A 118 -0.06 12.09 -3.94
N ILE A 119 0.63 12.38 -5.05
CA ILE A 119 1.97 12.95 -5.02
C ILE A 119 1.99 14.25 -4.20
N ALA A 120 1.09 15.17 -4.47
CA ALA A 120 1.03 16.47 -3.81
C ALA A 120 0.73 16.37 -2.31
N ARG A 121 -0.14 15.45 -1.90
CA ARG A 121 -0.53 15.29 -0.50
C ARG A 121 0.53 14.59 0.34
N TYR A 122 1.17 13.54 -0.19
CA TYR A 122 2.01 12.64 0.60
C TYR A 122 3.50 12.93 0.49
N SER A 123 4.02 13.42 -0.64
CA SER A 123 5.46 13.55 -0.88
C SER A 123 6.18 14.45 0.12
N LYS A 124 5.52 15.47 0.65
CA LYS A 124 6.07 16.39 1.65
C LYS A 124 6.25 15.78 3.05
N HIS A 125 5.67 14.59 3.30
CA HIS A 125 5.69 13.93 4.61
C HIS A 125 6.72 12.80 4.71
N CYS A 126 7.55 12.61 3.68
CA CYS A 126 8.56 11.55 3.64
C CYS A 126 9.78 11.95 2.84
N GLY A 127 10.88 11.24 3.07
CA GLY A 127 12.10 11.39 2.27
C GLY A 127 11.97 10.79 0.87
N LYS A 128 11.14 9.75 0.70
CA LYS A 128 10.86 9.11 -0.58
C LYS A 128 9.38 8.76 -0.70
N PHE A 129 8.75 9.23 -1.76
CA PHE A 129 7.39 8.86 -2.12
C PHE A 129 7.39 7.89 -3.32
N SER A 130 6.53 6.89 -3.30
CA SER A 130 6.36 5.93 -4.38
C SER A 130 4.89 5.56 -4.56
N LEU A 131 4.53 5.24 -5.81
CA LEU A 131 3.26 4.63 -6.16
C LEU A 131 3.49 3.16 -6.47
N ALA A 132 2.71 2.28 -5.88
CA ALA A 132 2.69 0.86 -6.20
C ALA A 132 1.42 0.51 -6.97
N THR A 133 1.58 -0.18 -8.09
CA THR A 133 0.48 -0.53 -8.98
C THR A 133 0.65 -1.95 -9.48
N PRO A 134 -0.45 -2.68 -9.77
CA PRO A 134 -0.36 -3.96 -10.47
C PRO A 134 0.36 -3.80 -11.82
N VAL A 135 1.14 -4.81 -12.20
CA VAL A 135 1.95 -4.79 -13.45
C VAL A 135 1.13 -4.59 -14.73
N VAL A 136 -0.17 -4.85 -14.67
CA VAL A 136 -1.10 -4.64 -15.80
C VAL A 136 -1.61 -3.21 -15.93
N ASN A 137 -1.36 -2.37 -14.94
CA ASN A 137 -1.76 -0.96 -14.96
C ASN A 137 -0.73 -0.09 -15.67
N ILE A 138 -1.24 0.89 -16.43
CA ILE A 138 -0.45 1.98 -16.99
C ILE A 138 -0.80 3.23 -16.21
N LEU A 139 0.20 3.85 -15.57
CA LEU A 139 0.01 5.11 -14.86
C LEU A 139 0.02 6.26 -15.88
N PRO A 140 -1.05 7.05 -16.00
CA PRO A 140 -1.05 8.26 -16.84
C PRO A 140 -0.29 9.37 -16.12
N MET A 141 1.02 9.38 -16.26
CA MET A 141 1.90 10.40 -15.68
C MET A 141 2.35 11.38 -16.75
N SER A 142 2.40 12.65 -16.37
CA SER A 142 3.00 13.68 -17.21
C SER A 142 4.53 13.52 -17.24
N GLU A 143 5.17 13.86 -18.37
CA GLU A 143 6.63 13.90 -18.51
C GLU A 143 7.30 14.90 -17.55
N ILE A 144 6.53 15.76 -16.90
CA ILE A 144 7.02 16.75 -15.93
C ILE A 144 7.34 16.10 -14.55
N PHE A 145 6.89 14.89 -14.31
CA PHE A 145 7.12 14.19 -13.03
C PHE A 145 8.37 13.31 -13.04
#